data_12aba7ee9ff97be252a556d38eea5861
#
_entry.id   12aba7ee9ff97be252a556d38eea5861
#
_cell.length_a   1.000
_cell.length_b   1.000
_cell.length_c   1.000
_cell.angle_alpha   90.00
_cell.angle_beta   90.00
_cell.angle_gamma   90.00
#
_symmetry.space_group_name_H-M   'P 1'
#
loop_
_entity.id
_entity.type
_entity.pdbx_description
1 polymer ?
#
loop_
_entity_poly.entity_id
_entity_poly.type
_entity_poly.pdbx_seq_one_letter_code
_entity_poly.pdbx_strand_id
1 'polypeptide(L)'
;MGLFDWLFKPTPQPPTFPSIPSILPTAARNEIMNGRLPHVNPDKLFLKRGEICHYADRAMLELSKTKKWVNSTHVGHSVPGLLKGNRWNMGHTISTVEESPFVVNHKGILYITNKRIIFTSKNYGFDKQFQYLSSFCPYANAIELQYGSTLYRIFVPDGNVVANVIQMLQ
;
A
#
# COMPACT_ATOMS: atom_id res chain seq x y z
N MET A 1 -31.92 30.07 13.98
CA MET A 1 -30.77 29.66 13.22
C MET A 1 -29.71 30.74 13.36
N GLY A 2 -28.70 30.44 14.19
CA GLY A 2 -27.73 31.45 14.61
C GLY A 2 -26.68 31.72 13.55
N LEU A 3 -26.41 32.98 13.29
CA LEU A 3 -25.46 33.55 12.33
C LEU A 3 -23.99 33.15 12.63
N PHE A 4 -23.74 32.37 13.67
CA PHE A 4 -22.39 32.01 14.16
C PHE A 4 -22.05 30.51 14.10
N ASP A 5 -22.95 29.64 13.63
CA ASP A 5 -22.72 28.20 13.58
C ASP A 5 -21.59 27.76 12.61
N TRP A 6 -21.19 28.66 11.70
CA TRP A 6 -20.09 28.40 10.79
C TRP A 6 -18.70 28.66 11.40
N LEU A 7 -18.63 29.45 12.48
CA LEU A 7 -17.38 29.80 13.18
C LEU A 7 -16.83 28.65 14.06
N PHE A 8 -17.69 27.68 14.41
CA PHE A 8 -17.34 26.57 15.27
C PHE A 8 -17.35 25.22 14.55
N LYS A 9 -17.26 25.18 13.20
CA LYS A 9 -16.98 23.94 12.53
C LYS A 9 -15.60 23.48 12.98
N PRO A 10 -15.47 22.28 13.59
CA PRO A 10 -14.17 21.74 13.93
C PRO A 10 -13.35 21.69 12.64
N THR A 11 -12.20 22.35 12.67
CA THR A 11 -11.22 22.27 11.59
C THR A 11 -10.96 20.79 11.34
N PRO A 12 -11.04 20.29 10.09
CA PRO A 12 -10.71 18.90 9.80
C PRO A 12 -9.33 18.62 10.40
N GLN A 13 -9.26 17.75 11.39
CA GLN A 13 -7.98 17.35 11.95
C GLN A 13 -7.17 16.72 10.81
N PRO A 14 -5.90 17.09 10.66
CA PRO A 14 -5.04 16.44 9.68
C PRO A 14 -5.07 14.92 9.94
N PRO A 15 -5.08 14.09 8.89
CA PRO A 15 -5.16 12.65 9.04
C PRO A 15 -4.06 12.19 9.99
N THR A 16 -4.47 11.58 11.10
CA THR A 16 -3.53 11.04 12.09
C THR A 16 -2.90 9.80 11.49
N PHE A 17 -1.70 9.93 10.99
CA PHE A 17 -0.93 8.79 10.48
C PHE A 17 -0.59 7.84 11.63
N PRO A 18 -0.66 6.52 11.41
CA PRO A 18 -0.37 5.55 12.46
C PRO A 18 1.09 5.69 12.93
N SER A 19 1.27 5.87 14.23
CA SER A 19 2.60 5.80 14.85
C SER A 19 3.03 4.33 14.93
N ILE A 20 4.14 4.00 14.29
CA ILE A 20 4.70 2.65 14.27
C ILE A 20 5.93 2.63 15.18
N PRO A 21 5.96 1.79 16.24
CA PRO A 21 7.14 1.68 17.09
C PRO A 21 8.29 1.01 16.33
N SER A 22 9.47 1.63 16.36
CA SER A 22 10.68 1.11 15.71
C SER A 22 11.26 -0.09 16.46
N ILE A 23 11.80 -1.04 15.70
CA ILE A 23 12.63 -2.15 16.18
C ILE A 23 14.09 -2.01 15.72
N LEU A 24 14.39 -1.00 14.90
CA LEU A 24 15.75 -0.72 14.47
C LEU A 24 16.62 -0.33 15.68
N PRO A 25 17.78 -0.97 15.89
CA PRO A 25 18.68 -0.58 16.98
C PRO A 25 19.07 0.90 16.90
N THR A 26 19.09 1.58 18.05
CA THR A 26 19.45 3.02 18.10
C THR A 26 20.84 3.29 17.54
N ALA A 27 21.79 2.36 17.74
CA ALA A 27 23.12 2.47 17.15
C ALA A 27 23.07 2.50 15.61
N ALA A 28 22.31 1.58 15.00
CA ALA A 28 22.13 1.52 13.55
C ALA A 28 21.44 2.79 13.02
N ARG A 29 20.42 3.30 13.72
CA ARG A 29 19.78 4.56 13.38
C ARG A 29 20.76 5.72 13.39
N ASN A 30 21.59 5.82 14.42
CA ASN A 30 22.60 6.88 14.54
C ASN A 30 23.65 6.78 13.43
N GLU A 31 24.08 5.58 13.05
CA GLU A 31 24.98 5.38 11.90
C GLU A 31 24.36 5.92 10.61
N ILE A 32 23.09 5.58 10.33
CA ILE A 32 22.38 6.07 9.14
C ILE A 32 22.29 7.59 9.15
N MET A 33 21.94 8.18 10.28
CA MET A 33 21.86 9.65 10.38
C MET A 33 23.20 10.34 10.23
N ASN A 34 24.32 9.65 10.52
CA ASN A 34 25.68 10.11 10.31
C ASN A 34 26.25 9.75 8.91
N GLY A 35 25.41 9.29 7.98
CA GLY A 35 25.82 8.96 6.62
C GLY A 35 26.61 7.66 6.51
N ARG A 36 26.38 6.69 7.37
CA ARG A 36 27.01 5.37 7.33
C ARG A 36 25.95 4.27 7.19
N LEU A 37 26.28 3.24 6.44
CA LEU A 37 25.43 2.07 6.29
C LEU A 37 25.74 1.04 7.39
N PRO A 38 24.82 0.80 8.35
CA PRO A 38 25.02 -0.22 9.36
C PRO A 38 24.87 -1.62 8.76
N HIS A 39 25.40 -2.61 9.46
CA HIS A 39 25.11 -4.02 9.20
C HIS A 39 24.02 -4.46 10.17
N VAL A 40 22.84 -4.79 9.64
CA VAL A 40 21.71 -5.29 10.41
C VAL A 40 21.56 -6.77 10.11
N ASN A 41 21.47 -7.60 11.15
CA ASN A 41 21.22 -9.05 10.98
C ASN A 41 19.69 -9.28 11.06
N PRO A 42 19.03 -9.58 9.93
CA PRO A 42 17.61 -9.85 9.94
C PRO A 42 17.34 -11.32 10.30
N ASP A 43 16.58 -11.57 11.38
CA ASP A 43 16.29 -12.94 11.86
C ASP A 43 15.45 -13.78 10.88
N LYS A 44 14.72 -13.12 9.97
CA LYS A 44 13.71 -13.77 9.10
C LYS A 44 13.91 -13.54 7.61
N LEU A 45 15.05 -13.00 7.20
CA LEU A 45 15.34 -12.74 5.79
C LEU A 45 16.53 -13.58 5.33
N PHE A 46 16.34 -14.36 4.27
CA PHE A 46 17.44 -15.05 3.61
C PHE A 46 18.17 -14.08 2.69
N LEU A 47 19.41 -13.77 3.06
CA LEU A 47 20.31 -12.93 2.26
C LEU A 47 20.98 -13.77 1.17
N LYS A 48 21.05 -13.23 -0.04
CA LYS A 48 21.81 -13.83 -1.16
C LYS A 48 23.30 -13.63 -0.96
N ARG A 49 24.11 -14.38 -1.71
CA ARG A 49 25.58 -14.22 -1.67
C ARG A 49 25.98 -12.76 -1.93
N GLY A 50 26.76 -12.18 -1.02
CA GLY A 50 27.21 -10.80 -1.08
C GLY A 50 26.08 -9.76 -0.85
N GLU A 51 24.96 -10.18 -0.28
CA GLU A 51 23.87 -9.29 0.12
C GLU A 51 24.04 -8.93 1.60
N ILE A 52 23.91 -7.63 1.90
CA ILE A 52 24.03 -7.08 3.25
C ILE A 52 22.75 -6.31 3.53
N CYS A 53 22.13 -6.55 4.68
CA CYS A 53 20.98 -5.78 5.14
C CYS A 53 21.47 -4.54 5.91
N HIS A 54 20.97 -3.39 5.54
CA HIS A 54 21.30 -2.10 6.15
C HIS A 54 20.17 -1.49 6.96
N TYR A 55 18.94 -1.96 6.73
CA TYR A 55 17.75 -1.48 7.43
C TYR A 55 16.76 -2.64 7.61
N ALA A 56 16.22 -2.76 8.80
CA ALA A 56 15.12 -3.67 9.11
C ALA A 56 14.26 -3.04 10.21
N ASP A 57 13.02 -2.67 9.87
CA ASP A 57 12.12 -2.05 10.84
C ASP A 57 10.66 -2.40 10.56
N ARG A 58 9.81 -2.20 11.55
CA ARG A 58 8.37 -2.36 11.40
C ARG A 58 7.84 -1.38 10.37
N ALA A 59 6.92 -1.86 9.57
CA ALA A 59 6.29 -1.07 8.54
C ALA A 59 4.83 -1.50 8.32
N MET A 60 4.06 -0.60 7.72
CA MET A 60 2.70 -0.89 7.28
C MET A 60 2.56 -0.44 5.83
N LEU A 61 2.31 -1.40 4.95
CA LEU A 61 2.06 -1.13 3.54
C LEU A 61 0.59 -0.84 3.33
N GLU A 62 0.31 0.29 2.70
CA GLU A 62 -1.02 0.68 2.24
C GLU A 62 -1.19 0.30 0.77
N LEU A 63 -2.21 -0.50 0.49
CA LEU A 63 -2.60 -0.87 -0.86
C LEU A 63 -4.01 -0.38 -1.17
N SER A 64 -4.14 0.42 -2.21
CA SER A 64 -5.45 0.75 -2.79
C SER A 64 -5.90 -0.39 -3.69
N LYS A 65 -7.09 -0.90 -3.43
CA LYS A 65 -7.75 -1.94 -4.23
C LYS A 65 -9.10 -1.42 -4.69
N THR A 66 -9.53 -1.86 -5.86
CA THR A 66 -10.86 -1.56 -6.38
C THR A 66 -11.72 -2.81 -6.28
N LYS A 67 -12.84 -2.71 -5.60
CA LYS A 67 -13.84 -3.76 -5.57
C LYS A 67 -14.89 -3.48 -6.64
N LYS A 68 -15.08 -4.44 -7.54
CA LYS A 68 -16.09 -4.36 -8.59
C LYS A 68 -17.30 -5.17 -8.15
N TRP A 69 -18.46 -4.52 -8.17
CA TRP A 69 -19.75 -5.16 -7.96
C TRP A 69 -20.48 -5.16 -9.28
N VAL A 70 -20.96 -6.33 -9.68
CA VAL A 70 -21.80 -6.47 -10.86
C VAL A 70 -23.21 -6.71 -10.40
N ASN A 71 -24.06 -5.71 -10.55
CA ASN A 71 -25.50 -5.85 -10.33
C ASN A 71 -26.14 -6.16 -11.69
N SER A 72 -26.69 -7.37 -11.84
CA SER A 72 -27.40 -7.74 -13.06
C SER A 72 -28.90 -7.87 -12.76
N THR A 73 -29.68 -7.09 -13.48
CA THR A 73 -31.14 -7.19 -13.42
C THR A 73 -31.64 -7.80 -14.73
N HIS A 74 -32.34 -8.91 -14.62
CA HIS A 74 -32.98 -9.54 -15.76
C HIS A 74 -34.41 -9.04 -15.90
N VAL A 75 -34.70 -8.36 -16.99
CA VAL A 75 -36.07 -7.94 -17.34
C VAL A 75 -36.53 -8.81 -18.49
N GLY A 76 -37.49 -9.68 -18.21
CA GLY A 76 -38.04 -10.57 -19.20
C GLY A 76 -39.54 -10.54 -19.24
N HIS A 77 -40.11 -10.52 -20.43
CA HIS A 77 -41.53 -10.72 -20.65
C HIS A 77 -41.74 -12.00 -21.48
N SER A 78 -42.64 -12.85 -21.00
CA SER A 78 -43.04 -14.00 -21.77
C SER A 78 -44.39 -13.71 -22.40
N VAL A 79 -44.46 -13.80 -23.72
CA VAL A 79 -45.69 -13.61 -24.47
C VAL A 79 -46.17 -14.97 -25.04
N PRO A 80 -47.50 -15.19 -25.12
CA PRO A 80 -48.02 -16.40 -25.75
C PRO A 80 -47.57 -16.49 -27.20
N GLY A 81 -47.05 -17.66 -27.62
CA GLY A 81 -46.70 -17.91 -28.99
C GLY A 81 -47.95 -18.22 -29.85
N LEU A 82 -47.79 -18.21 -31.16
CA LEU A 82 -48.86 -18.41 -32.15
C LEU A 82 -49.45 -19.85 -32.08
N LEU A 83 -48.69 -20.80 -31.52
CA LEU A 83 -49.11 -22.19 -31.38
C LEU A 83 -49.44 -22.52 -29.91
N LYS A 84 -50.50 -23.27 -29.66
CA LYS A 84 -50.94 -23.66 -28.33
C LYS A 84 -49.84 -24.43 -27.57
N GLY A 85 -49.33 -23.82 -26.48
CA GLY A 85 -48.24 -24.38 -25.70
C GLY A 85 -46.87 -23.77 -25.88
N ASN A 86 -46.66 -22.91 -26.88
CA ASN A 86 -45.42 -22.17 -27.06
C ASN A 86 -45.47 -20.80 -26.43
N ARG A 87 -44.37 -20.45 -25.72
CA ARG A 87 -44.16 -19.14 -25.13
C ARG A 87 -42.84 -18.56 -25.65
N TRP A 88 -42.89 -17.32 -26.06
CA TRP A 88 -41.69 -16.57 -26.46
C TRP A 88 -41.21 -15.78 -25.28
N ASN A 89 -39.96 -16.06 -24.85
CA ASN A 89 -39.29 -15.29 -23.79
C ASN A 89 -38.43 -14.23 -24.45
N MET A 90 -38.84 -12.98 -24.32
CA MET A 90 -38.01 -11.83 -24.68
C MET A 90 -37.52 -11.18 -23.39
N GLY A 91 -36.23 -11.19 -23.22
CA GLY A 91 -35.61 -10.55 -22.08
C GLY A 91 -34.22 -10.07 -22.42
N HIS A 92 -33.81 -9.01 -21.79
CA HIS A 92 -32.41 -8.57 -21.81
C HIS A 92 -31.92 -8.37 -20.37
N THR A 93 -30.64 -8.60 -20.18
CA THR A 93 -29.98 -8.40 -18.91
C THR A 93 -29.27 -7.06 -18.95
N ILE A 94 -29.61 -6.19 -18.00
CA ILE A 94 -28.89 -4.94 -17.78
C ILE A 94 -27.90 -5.21 -16.64
N SER A 95 -26.62 -5.07 -16.93
CA SER A 95 -25.56 -5.21 -15.93
C SER A 95 -24.95 -3.84 -15.67
N THR A 96 -25.00 -3.40 -14.42
CA THR A 96 -24.32 -2.21 -13.95
C THR A 96 -23.10 -2.63 -13.17
N VAL A 97 -21.94 -2.11 -13.52
CA VAL A 97 -20.68 -2.33 -12.80
C VAL A 97 -20.43 -1.12 -11.92
N GLU A 98 -20.44 -1.34 -10.61
CA GLU A 98 -20.05 -0.33 -9.63
C GLU A 98 -18.64 -0.64 -9.14
N GLU A 99 -17.75 0.35 -9.19
CA GLU A 99 -16.38 0.26 -8.70
C GLU A 99 -16.25 1.09 -7.42
N SER A 100 -15.82 0.45 -6.34
CA SER A 100 -15.59 1.11 -5.07
C SER A 100 -14.14 0.93 -4.65
N PRO A 101 -13.34 2.01 -4.58
CA PRO A 101 -11.99 1.93 -4.07
C PRO A 101 -12.00 1.68 -2.56
N PHE A 102 -11.12 0.82 -2.09
CA PHE A 102 -10.89 0.60 -0.67
C PHE A 102 -9.42 0.40 -0.38
N VAL A 103 -9.01 0.74 0.83
CA VAL A 103 -7.62 0.66 1.28
C VAL A 103 -7.43 -0.56 2.16
N VAL A 104 -6.36 -1.31 1.91
CA VAL A 104 -5.96 -2.46 2.73
C VAL A 104 -4.58 -2.19 3.30
N ASN A 105 -4.46 -2.28 4.61
CA ASN A 105 -3.22 -2.08 5.33
C ASN A 105 -2.61 -3.43 5.75
N HIS A 106 -1.35 -3.65 5.38
CA HIS A 106 -0.59 -4.84 5.73
C HIS A 106 0.53 -4.48 6.70
N LYS A 107 0.43 -4.93 7.95
CA LYS A 107 1.50 -4.76 8.95
C LYS A 107 2.59 -5.80 8.73
N GLY A 108 3.84 -5.37 8.69
CA GLY A 108 4.97 -6.23 8.41
C GLY A 108 6.30 -5.61 8.79
N ILE A 109 7.35 -6.04 8.11
CA ILE A 109 8.71 -5.54 8.24
C ILE A 109 9.24 -5.13 6.88
N LEU A 110 9.86 -3.95 6.84
CA LEU A 110 10.58 -3.43 5.69
C LEU A 110 12.07 -3.71 5.88
N TYR A 111 12.67 -4.38 4.91
CA TYR A 111 14.10 -4.61 4.84
C TYR A 111 14.68 -3.88 3.64
N ILE A 112 15.85 -3.27 3.83
CA ILE A 112 16.61 -2.66 2.76
C ILE A 112 18.01 -3.25 2.77
N THR A 113 18.37 -3.87 1.66
CA THR A 113 19.69 -4.47 1.46
C THR A 113 20.45 -3.68 0.40
N ASN A 114 21.72 -3.99 0.20
CA ASN A 114 22.51 -3.40 -0.89
C ASN A 114 22.03 -3.83 -2.30
N LYS A 115 21.03 -4.71 -2.42
CA LYS A 115 20.55 -5.24 -3.71
C LYS A 115 19.07 -4.97 -3.97
N ARG A 116 18.25 -4.94 -2.92
CA ARG A 116 16.79 -4.94 -3.05
C ARG A 116 16.09 -4.34 -1.84
N ILE A 117 14.84 -3.90 -2.05
CA ILE A 117 13.90 -3.50 -1.00
C ILE A 117 12.86 -4.61 -0.86
N ILE A 118 12.64 -5.08 0.35
CA ILE A 118 11.75 -6.21 0.63
C ILE A 118 10.77 -5.80 1.72
N PHE A 119 9.49 -6.03 1.48
CA PHE A 119 8.46 -5.91 2.50
C PHE A 119 7.85 -7.29 2.74
N THR A 120 7.74 -7.70 3.99
CA THR A 120 7.13 -8.97 4.36
C THR A 120 6.04 -8.76 5.40
N SER A 121 4.88 -9.35 5.15
CA SER A 121 3.78 -9.43 6.11
C SER A 121 3.13 -10.82 6.03
N LYS A 122 2.17 -11.09 6.91
CA LYS A 122 1.46 -12.39 6.93
C LYS A 122 0.75 -12.71 5.61
N ASN A 123 0.14 -11.70 4.97
CA ASN A 123 -0.76 -11.89 3.83
C ASN A 123 -0.27 -11.25 2.54
N TYR A 124 0.80 -10.48 2.58
CA TYR A 124 1.34 -9.77 1.44
C TYR A 124 2.83 -9.50 1.59
N GLY A 125 3.55 -9.53 0.49
CA GLY A 125 4.95 -9.17 0.46
C GLY A 125 5.40 -8.77 -0.94
N PHE A 126 6.48 -8.02 -1.02
CA PHE A 126 7.17 -7.75 -2.28
C PHE A 126 8.69 -7.80 -2.08
N ASP A 127 9.38 -8.07 -3.15
CA ASP A 127 10.84 -8.12 -3.27
C ASP A 127 11.22 -7.41 -4.57
N LYS A 128 11.82 -6.23 -4.48
CA LYS A 128 12.12 -5.37 -5.62
C LYS A 128 13.57 -4.92 -5.61
N GLN A 129 14.26 -5.17 -6.71
CA GLN A 129 15.66 -4.75 -6.87
C GLN A 129 15.76 -3.22 -7.01
N PHE A 130 16.84 -2.65 -6.47
CA PHE A 130 17.11 -1.21 -6.53
C PHE A 130 17.16 -0.65 -7.95
N GLN A 131 17.71 -1.39 -8.89
CA GLN A 131 17.82 -0.97 -10.28
C GLN A 131 16.49 -0.63 -10.97
N TYR A 132 15.36 -1.11 -10.43
CA TYR A 132 14.02 -0.85 -10.94
C TYR A 132 13.28 0.24 -10.15
N LEU A 133 13.90 0.82 -9.12
CA LEU A 133 13.33 1.93 -8.37
C LEU A 133 13.41 3.20 -9.22
N SER A 134 12.26 3.72 -9.64
CA SER A 134 12.18 4.92 -10.49
C SER A 134 12.32 6.20 -9.69
N SER A 135 11.71 6.25 -8.52
CA SER A 135 11.78 7.39 -7.60
C SER A 135 11.31 6.99 -6.20
N PHE A 136 11.63 7.82 -5.22
CA PHE A 136 11.08 7.70 -3.88
C PHE A 136 10.79 9.09 -3.29
N CYS A 137 9.81 9.16 -2.40
CA CYS A 137 9.43 10.38 -1.70
C CYS A 137 9.29 10.10 -0.20
N PRO A 138 10.16 10.69 0.65
CA PRO A 138 10.06 10.54 2.10
C PRO A 138 9.04 11.50 2.69
N TYR A 139 8.35 11.02 3.72
CA TYR A 139 7.52 11.78 4.65
C TYR A 139 8.02 11.55 6.08
N ALA A 140 7.53 12.30 7.04
CA ALA A 140 7.96 12.14 8.43
C ALA A 140 7.81 10.69 8.95
N ASN A 141 6.72 10.02 8.62
CA ASN A 141 6.37 8.67 9.07
C ASN A 141 5.97 7.72 7.94
N ALA A 142 6.38 8.02 6.73
CA ALA A 142 6.11 7.18 5.57
C ALA A 142 7.18 7.36 4.49
N ILE A 143 7.22 6.45 3.56
CA ILE A 143 7.96 6.56 2.32
C ILE A 143 7.12 6.05 1.16
N GLU A 144 7.15 6.73 0.05
CA GLU A 144 6.59 6.26 -1.21
C GLU A 144 7.71 5.77 -2.12
N LEU A 145 7.53 4.59 -2.69
CA LEU A 145 8.48 3.95 -3.60
C LEU A 145 7.77 3.72 -4.94
N GLN A 146 8.33 4.27 -6.01
CA GLN A 146 7.81 4.11 -7.36
C GLN A 146 8.61 3.06 -8.13
N TYR A 147 7.95 2.01 -8.58
CA TYR A 147 8.49 0.98 -9.45
C TYR A 147 7.66 0.89 -10.73
N GLY A 148 8.12 1.54 -11.79
CA GLY A 148 7.35 1.66 -13.02
C GLY A 148 5.99 2.34 -12.78
N SER A 149 4.89 1.65 -13.08
CA SER A 149 3.51 2.14 -12.84
C SER A 149 3.00 1.86 -11.41
N THR A 150 3.76 1.15 -10.58
CA THR A 150 3.31 0.75 -9.24
C THR A 150 3.89 1.68 -8.20
N LEU A 151 3.01 2.28 -7.38
CA LEU A 151 3.37 3.08 -6.22
C LEU A 151 3.10 2.30 -4.94
N TYR A 152 4.13 2.15 -4.11
CA TYR A 152 4.04 1.57 -2.79
C TYR A 152 4.12 2.68 -1.74
N ARG A 153 3.05 2.90 -0.98
CA ARG A 153 3.06 3.78 0.19
C ARG A 153 3.27 2.94 1.43
N ILE A 154 4.37 3.21 2.12
CA ILE A 154 4.80 2.42 3.28
C ILE A 154 4.95 3.35 4.47
N PHE A 155 4.13 3.14 5.49
CA PHE A 155 4.30 3.81 6.78
C PHE A 155 5.43 3.14 7.55
N VAL A 156 6.32 3.95 8.09
CA VAL A 156 7.53 3.55 8.81
C VAL A 156 7.68 4.45 10.05
N PRO A 157 8.49 4.08 11.04
CA PRO A 157 8.73 4.94 12.19
C PRO A 157 9.34 6.29 11.83
N ASP A 158 10.21 6.33 10.82
CA ASP A 158 10.88 7.55 10.33
C ASP A 158 11.24 7.40 8.86
N GLY A 159 10.53 8.14 8.00
CA GLY A 159 10.75 8.10 6.54
C GLY A 159 12.08 8.69 6.11
N ASN A 160 12.64 9.64 6.88
CA ASN A 160 13.94 10.24 6.55
C ASN A 160 15.09 9.24 6.75
N VAL A 161 15.01 8.38 7.78
CA VAL A 161 15.99 7.31 7.99
C VAL A 161 15.99 6.35 6.81
N VAL A 162 14.81 5.97 6.34
CA VAL A 162 14.66 5.09 5.14
C VAL A 162 15.23 5.76 3.91
N ALA A 163 14.91 7.04 3.69
CA ALA A 163 15.41 7.81 2.56
C ALA A 163 16.94 7.90 2.55
N ASN A 164 17.56 8.16 3.70
CA ASN A 164 19.01 8.22 3.84
C ASN A 164 19.67 6.89 3.45
N VAL A 165 19.10 5.76 3.89
CA VAL A 165 19.61 4.44 3.48
C VAL A 165 19.52 4.25 1.97
N ILE A 166 18.39 4.59 1.37
CA ILE A 166 18.21 4.48 -0.09
C ILE A 166 19.21 5.37 -0.84
N GLN A 167 19.39 6.61 -0.40
CA GLN A 167 20.35 7.55 -1.03
C GLN A 167 21.81 7.06 -0.95
N MET A 168 22.19 6.41 0.15
CA MET A 168 23.55 5.88 0.30
C MET A 168 23.80 4.61 -0.53
N LEU A 169 22.73 3.96 -1.02
CA LEU A 169 22.81 2.72 -1.81
C LEU A 169 22.67 2.96 -3.33
N GLN A 170 22.28 4.17 -3.73
CA GLN A 170 22.22 4.58 -5.15
C GLN A 170 23.56 5.12 -5.62
#